data_e33e1c37f1f087548d9817acf3cb3f5a
#
_entry.id   e33e1c37f1f087548d9817acf3cb3f5a
#
_cell.length_a   1.000
_cell.length_b   1.000
_cell.length_c   1.000
_cell.angle_alpha   90.00
_cell.angle_beta   90.00
_cell.angle_gamma   90.00
#
_symmetry.space_group_name_H-M   'P 1'
#
loop_
_entity.id
_entity.type
_entity.pdbx_description
1 polymer ?
#
loop_
_entity_poly.entity_id
_entity_poly.type
_entity_poly.pdbx_seq_one_letter_code
_entity_poly.pdbx_strand_id
1 'polypeptide(L)'
;MTTSAAKETQPYRTLSRREFLRLSALASAGVIIGCAVNPVTGEKQFMLVSQDWEVQIDQENAPYQFSADYGATQDQDLNRYINQVGSTIAAGTHRPQMPYSFRCVNATYINAYAFPGGSIAATRGIMLSLESEAALAALLGHELGHVNARHTARQMSKSMLTQAIIAGVSIYAASKDELYGDIASAIGMIGAGALLASYSRDNEREADYLGMQYMTQSGYGTKGFVELMAMLNSLHQGSPDAVSLLFATHPMSSERYQTAVRLAETEFADAESQPLYRERYMDNTASLRKIKPAIELFQKGDELTAGKKFGDAETALARGLKIAPNDYAGLVIMSKCKLAQGKHNEALQFSAKAGQVYPQEAQADYISGYCSLQLNRLDAAVADFTAYEKKLPGNPNTRFYRGLAYEKMGRKQEAAADYTAFLHQVNQGEEAQHAYNQLVKWGFIKPDTQAR
;
A
#
# COMPACT_ATOMS: atom_id res chain seq x y z
N MET A 1 53.03 -25.29 17.13
CA MET A 1 52.32 -26.38 16.40
C MET A 1 50.87 -25.98 16.29
N THR A 2 50.51 -25.39 15.17
CA THR A 2 49.17 -24.88 14.85
C THR A 2 48.52 -25.85 13.89
N THR A 3 47.49 -26.56 14.33
CA THR A 3 46.68 -27.42 13.47
C THR A 3 45.56 -26.59 12.86
N SER A 4 45.65 -26.36 11.56
CA SER A 4 44.64 -25.79 10.70
C SER A 4 43.54 -26.83 10.48
N ALA A 5 42.30 -26.53 10.89
CA ALA A 5 41.13 -27.31 10.55
C ALA A 5 40.67 -26.91 9.15
N ALA A 6 40.77 -27.86 8.21
CA ALA A 6 40.25 -27.74 6.84
C ALA A 6 38.73 -27.76 6.90
N LYS A 7 38.07 -26.74 6.33
CA LYS A 7 36.64 -26.76 6.04
C LYS A 7 36.38 -27.80 4.93
N GLU A 8 35.67 -28.86 5.26
CA GLU A 8 35.10 -29.77 4.28
C GLU A 8 34.02 -29.00 3.45
N THR A 9 34.33 -28.82 2.18
CA THR A 9 33.37 -28.38 1.16
C THR A 9 32.49 -29.57 0.80
N GLN A 10 31.19 -29.48 1.10
CA GLN A 10 30.24 -30.48 0.64
C GLN A 10 30.26 -30.54 -0.91
N PRO A 11 30.36 -31.73 -1.52
CA PRO A 11 30.39 -31.84 -2.96
C PRO A 11 29.01 -31.47 -3.53
N TYR A 12 29.01 -30.58 -4.54
CA TYR A 12 27.84 -30.28 -5.35
C TYR A 12 27.27 -31.60 -5.91
N ARG A 13 26.01 -31.89 -5.55
CA ARG A 13 25.29 -33.06 -6.03
C ARG A 13 25.03 -32.90 -7.53
N THR A 14 25.79 -33.58 -8.37
CA THR A 14 25.56 -33.59 -9.83
C THR A 14 24.26 -34.34 -10.13
N LEU A 15 23.32 -33.66 -10.78
CA LEU A 15 22.05 -34.23 -11.21
C LEU A 15 22.32 -35.36 -12.25
N SER A 16 21.73 -36.50 -12.04
CA SER A 16 21.76 -37.57 -13.05
C SER A 16 20.97 -37.16 -14.29
N ARG A 17 21.32 -37.73 -15.48
CA ARG A 17 20.62 -37.48 -16.74
C ARG A 17 19.09 -37.74 -16.63
N ARG A 18 18.71 -38.67 -15.79
CA ARG A 18 17.29 -39.02 -15.52
C ARG A 18 16.60 -38.02 -14.63
N GLU A 19 17.29 -37.45 -13.63
CA GLU A 19 16.80 -36.37 -12.80
C GLU A 19 16.69 -35.07 -13.60
N PHE A 20 17.67 -34.77 -14.45
CA PHE A 20 17.60 -33.62 -15.36
C PHE A 20 16.43 -33.73 -16.34
N LEU A 21 16.21 -34.89 -16.97
CA LEU A 21 15.08 -35.12 -17.89
C LEU A 21 13.72 -35.06 -17.14
N ARG A 22 13.66 -35.59 -15.92
CA ARG A 22 12.47 -35.43 -15.08
C ARG A 22 12.21 -33.96 -14.71
N LEU A 23 13.22 -33.23 -14.26
CA LEU A 23 13.13 -31.82 -13.96
C LEU A 23 12.74 -31.00 -15.20
N SER A 24 13.28 -31.29 -16.36
CA SER A 24 12.92 -30.63 -17.62
C SER A 24 11.49 -30.93 -18.07
N ALA A 25 11.03 -32.18 -17.93
CA ALA A 25 9.65 -32.56 -18.22
C ALA A 25 8.67 -31.89 -17.20
N LEU A 26 9.07 -31.78 -15.94
CA LEU A 26 8.33 -31.12 -14.88
C LEU A 26 8.28 -29.61 -15.09
N ALA A 27 9.38 -28.98 -15.49
CA ALA A 27 9.41 -27.57 -15.86
C ALA A 27 8.48 -27.26 -17.06
N SER A 28 8.45 -28.16 -18.04
CA SER A 28 7.56 -28.03 -19.20
C SER A 28 6.08 -28.18 -18.83
N ALA A 29 5.74 -29.06 -17.89
CA ALA A 29 4.39 -29.23 -17.37
C ALA A 29 3.98 -28.04 -16.46
N GLY A 30 4.92 -27.51 -15.66
CA GLY A 30 4.70 -26.32 -14.82
C GLY A 30 4.39 -25.06 -15.64
N VAL A 31 5.03 -24.92 -16.82
CA VAL A 31 4.74 -23.83 -17.77
C VAL A 31 3.29 -23.90 -18.30
N ILE A 32 2.72 -25.10 -18.43
CA ILE A 32 1.33 -25.27 -18.90
C ILE A 32 0.32 -24.89 -17.79
N ILE A 33 0.66 -25.07 -16.51
CA ILE A 33 -0.22 -24.79 -15.39
C ILE A 33 -0.21 -23.28 -15.00
N GLY A 34 0.88 -22.56 -15.32
CA GLY A 34 1.07 -21.15 -14.99
C GLY A 34 0.79 -20.17 -16.14
N CYS A 35 0.10 -20.58 -17.21
CA CYS A 35 -0.21 -19.68 -18.33
C CYS A 35 -1.63 -19.15 -18.22
N ALA A 36 -1.78 -17.81 -18.18
CA ALA A 36 -3.05 -17.11 -18.37
C ALA A 36 -2.97 -16.23 -19.62
N VAL A 37 -4.12 -15.94 -20.20
CA VAL A 37 -4.22 -14.98 -21.30
C VAL A 37 -4.17 -13.57 -20.71
N ASN A 38 -3.34 -12.69 -21.26
CA ASN A 38 -3.37 -11.27 -20.93
C ASN A 38 -4.68 -10.67 -21.47
N PRO A 39 -5.52 -10.06 -20.63
CA PRO A 39 -6.82 -9.52 -21.07
C PRO A 39 -6.70 -8.41 -22.10
N VAL A 40 -5.55 -7.70 -22.14
CA VAL A 40 -5.28 -6.58 -23.03
C VAL A 40 -4.73 -7.04 -24.38
N THR A 41 -3.67 -7.87 -24.35
CA THR A 41 -2.95 -8.26 -25.58
C THR A 41 -3.46 -9.57 -26.20
N GLY A 42 -4.21 -10.36 -25.46
CA GLY A 42 -4.63 -11.73 -25.87
C GLY A 42 -3.49 -12.77 -25.83
N GLU A 43 -2.28 -12.35 -25.46
CA GLU A 43 -1.12 -13.24 -25.44
C GLU A 43 -1.07 -14.09 -24.16
N LYS A 44 -0.49 -15.29 -24.29
CA LYS A 44 -0.23 -16.13 -23.12
C LYS A 44 0.93 -15.58 -22.31
N GLN A 45 0.71 -15.39 -21.03
CA GLN A 45 1.73 -14.93 -20.09
C GLN A 45 1.83 -15.87 -18.88
N PHE A 46 3.03 -15.91 -18.27
CA PHE A 46 3.22 -16.64 -17.02
C PHE A 46 2.48 -15.93 -15.89
N MET A 47 1.55 -16.65 -15.25
CA MET A 47 0.69 -16.12 -14.21
C MET A 47 0.32 -17.23 -13.21
N LEU A 48 0.75 -17.07 -11.98
CA LEU A 48 0.36 -17.95 -10.85
C LEU A 48 -0.85 -17.42 -10.09
N VAL A 49 -1.09 -16.12 -10.18
CA VAL A 49 -2.18 -15.41 -9.50
C VAL A 49 -3.44 -15.48 -10.34
N SER A 50 -4.52 -16.09 -9.82
CA SER A 50 -5.85 -16.09 -10.47
C SER A 50 -6.55 -14.74 -10.28
N GLN A 51 -7.64 -14.48 -11.02
CA GLN A 51 -8.45 -13.28 -10.85
C GLN A 51 -9.13 -13.25 -9.47
N ASP A 52 -9.65 -14.37 -9.00
CA ASP A 52 -10.29 -14.44 -7.68
C ASP A 52 -9.27 -14.13 -6.57
N TRP A 53 -8.04 -14.55 -6.76
CA TRP A 53 -6.98 -14.27 -5.81
C TRP A 53 -6.51 -12.80 -5.87
N GLU A 54 -6.52 -12.14 -7.04
CA GLU A 54 -6.32 -10.69 -7.13
C GLU A 54 -7.34 -9.94 -6.27
N VAL A 55 -8.62 -10.34 -6.33
CA VAL A 55 -9.70 -9.74 -5.54
C VAL A 55 -9.52 -10.01 -4.04
N GLN A 56 -9.14 -11.24 -3.68
CA GLN A 56 -8.90 -11.59 -2.28
C GLN A 56 -7.72 -10.79 -1.70
N ILE A 57 -6.59 -10.72 -2.41
CA ILE A 57 -5.42 -9.93 -1.99
C ILE A 57 -5.78 -8.46 -1.79
N ASP A 58 -6.57 -7.90 -2.71
CA ASP A 58 -7.06 -6.54 -2.61
C ASP A 58 -7.88 -6.34 -1.32
N GLN A 59 -8.88 -7.20 -1.09
CA GLN A 59 -9.74 -7.12 0.09
C GLN A 59 -8.95 -7.25 1.41
N GLU A 60 -7.91 -8.06 1.43
CA GLU A 60 -7.07 -8.28 2.61
C GLU A 60 -6.08 -7.14 2.85
N ASN A 61 -5.57 -6.48 1.80
CA ASN A 61 -4.44 -5.54 1.93
C ASN A 61 -4.80 -4.07 1.71
N ALA A 62 -5.75 -3.77 0.83
CA ALA A 62 -6.12 -2.37 0.55
C ALA A 62 -6.59 -1.60 1.80
N PRO A 63 -7.33 -2.20 2.76
CA PRO A 63 -7.71 -1.51 4.00
C PRO A 63 -6.52 -1.02 4.83
N TYR A 64 -5.41 -1.77 4.87
CA TYR A 64 -4.20 -1.37 5.59
C TYR A 64 -3.53 -0.17 4.93
N GLN A 65 -3.42 -0.17 3.59
CA GLN A 65 -2.85 0.95 2.86
C GLN A 65 -3.73 2.20 3.00
N PHE A 66 -5.05 2.04 2.87
CA PHE A 66 -5.96 3.16 3.08
C PHE A 66 -5.84 3.75 4.48
N SER A 67 -5.72 2.91 5.51
CA SER A 67 -5.49 3.38 6.87
C SER A 67 -4.10 4.01 7.02
N ALA A 68 -3.05 3.48 6.39
CA ALA A 68 -1.72 4.10 6.37
C ALA A 68 -1.79 5.52 5.77
N ASP A 69 -2.68 5.74 4.82
CA ASP A 69 -2.97 7.02 4.16
C ASP A 69 -4.07 7.83 4.86
N TYR A 70 -4.28 7.57 6.13
CA TYR A 70 -5.25 8.27 7.01
C TYR A 70 -6.72 8.05 6.62
N GLY A 71 -7.04 6.93 5.95
CA GLY A 71 -8.40 6.59 5.52
C GLY A 71 -8.91 7.42 4.35
N ALA A 72 -10.10 7.09 3.87
CA ALA A 72 -10.79 7.89 2.86
C ALA A 72 -11.18 9.27 3.42
N THR A 73 -11.19 10.29 2.56
CA THR A 73 -11.70 11.60 2.97
C THR A 73 -13.15 11.49 3.48
N GLN A 74 -13.50 12.29 4.50
CA GLN A 74 -14.86 12.34 5.03
C GLN A 74 -15.82 13.14 4.13
N ASP A 75 -15.32 13.80 3.09
CA ASP A 75 -16.11 14.45 2.05
C ASP A 75 -16.77 13.40 1.14
N GLN A 76 -18.02 13.08 1.43
CA GLN A 76 -18.78 12.06 0.72
C GLN A 76 -19.07 12.47 -0.74
N ASP A 77 -19.20 13.76 -1.02
CA ASP A 77 -19.46 14.26 -2.36
C ASP A 77 -18.22 14.12 -3.23
N LEU A 78 -17.03 14.43 -2.69
CA LEU A 78 -15.77 14.20 -3.37
C LEU A 78 -15.55 12.70 -3.68
N ASN A 79 -15.79 11.81 -2.70
CA ASN A 79 -15.64 10.37 -2.93
C ASN A 79 -16.63 9.84 -3.97
N ARG A 80 -17.88 10.31 -3.93
CA ARG A 80 -18.90 9.95 -4.92
C ARG A 80 -18.49 10.41 -6.32
N TYR A 81 -18.00 11.63 -6.43
CA TYR A 81 -17.51 12.20 -7.68
C TYR A 81 -16.37 11.39 -8.30
N ILE A 82 -15.31 11.10 -7.52
CA ILE A 82 -14.19 10.28 -7.99
C ILE A 82 -14.65 8.88 -8.39
N ASN A 83 -15.52 8.27 -7.59
CA ASN A 83 -16.06 6.94 -7.91
C ASN A 83 -16.90 6.98 -9.18
N GLN A 84 -17.65 8.04 -9.43
CA GLN A 84 -18.42 8.20 -10.67
C GLN A 84 -17.52 8.31 -11.89
N VAL A 85 -16.49 9.17 -11.85
CA VAL A 85 -15.52 9.31 -12.95
C VAL A 85 -14.82 7.97 -13.21
N GLY A 86 -14.29 7.34 -12.17
CA GLY A 86 -13.58 6.07 -12.29
C GLY A 86 -14.47 4.94 -12.82
N SER A 87 -15.69 4.82 -12.33
CA SER A 87 -16.65 3.78 -12.78
C SER A 87 -17.07 3.98 -14.23
N THR A 88 -17.21 5.23 -14.68
CA THR A 88 -17.49 5.54 -16.09
C THR A 88 -16.38 5.03 -16.99
N ILE A 89 -15.13 5.21 -16.59
CA ILE A 89 -13.97 4.74 -17.36
C ILE A 89 -13.86 3.21 -17.29
N ALA A 90 -14.02 2.64 -16.08
CA ALA A 90 -13.90 1.20 -15.85
C ALA A 90 -14.87 0.36 -16.67
N ALA A 91 -16.07 0.90 -16.97
CA ALA A 91 -17.08 0.22 -17.81
C ALA A 91 -16.59 -0.04 -19.24
N GLY A 92 -15.67 0.77 -19.77
CA GLY A 92 -15.09 0.64 -21.11
C GLY A 92 -13.75 -0.11 -21.16
N THR A 93 -13.27 -0.66 -20.05
CA THR A 93 -11.96 -1.34 -19.97
C THR A 93 -12.03 -2.80 -20.42
N HIS A 94 -10.85 -3.45 -20.54
CA HIS A 94 -10.75 -4.87 -20.91
C HIS A 94 -11.28 -5.84 -19.83
N ARG A 95 -11.48 -5.37 -18.58
CA ARG A 95 -11.98 -6.17 -17.45
C ARG A 95 -13.11 -5.46 -16.71
N PRO A 96 -14.24 -5.09 -17.38
CA PRO A 96 -15.29 -4.26 -16.79
C PRO A 96 -16.03 -4.93 -15.62
N GLN A 97 -15.90 -6.25 -15.46
CA GLN A 97 -16.53 -7.02 -14.38
C GLN A 97 -15.77 -7.05 -13.07
N MET A 98 -14.56 -6.44 -13.02
CA MET A 98 -13.80 -6.36 -11.76
C MET A 98 -14.54 -5.46 -10.75
N PRO A 99 -14.42 -5.74 -9.43
CA PRO A 99 -15.09 -4.97 -8.39
C PRO A 99 -14.37 -3.63 -8.12
N TYR A 100 -14.31 -2.77 -9.13
CA TYR A 100 -13.63 -1.49 -9.02
C TYR A 100 -14.24 -0.59 -7.94
N SER A 101 -13.37 0.09 -7.21
CA SER A 101 -13.75 1.16 -6.29
C SER A 101 -12.72 2.29 -6.33
N PHE A 102 -13.21 3.54 -6.31
CA PHE A 102 -12.37 4.72 -6.44
C PHE A 102 -12.59 5.65 -5.25
N ARG A 103 -11.52 6.18 -4.65
CA ARG A 103 -11.60 7.05 -3.49
C ARG A 103 -10.48 8.07 -3.42
N CYS A 104 -10.75 9.18 -2.73
CA CYS A 104 -9.71 10.09 -2.27
C CYS A 104 -9.32 9.69 -0.85
N VAL A 105 -8.02 9.52 -0.60
CA VAL A 105 -7.48 9.27 0.75
C VAL A 105 -6.89 10.53 1.35
N ASN A 106 -6.85 10.60 2.69
CA ASN A 106 -6.45 11.79 3.43
C ASN A 106 -4.94 12.11 3.41
N ALA A 107 -4.12 11.25 2.79
CA ALA A 107 -2.70 11.50 2.63
C ALA A 107 -2.43 12.84 1.93
N THR A 108 -1.42 13.57 2.41
CA THR A 108 -1.08 14.92 1.94
C THR A 108 -0.06 14.93 0.81
N TYR A 109 0.71 13.88 0.66
CA TYR A 109 1.68 13.72 -0.43
C TYR A 109 1.01 13.43 -1.78
N ILE A 110 1.74 13.64 -2.87
CA ILE A 110 1.25 13.45 -4.24
C ILE A 110 1.42 11.97 -4.62
N ASN A 111 0.31 11.24 -4.79
CA ASN A 111 0.32 9.86 -5.27
C ASN A 111 -1.08 9.39 -5.70
N ALA A 112 -1.10 8.35 -6.55
CA ALA A 112 -2.24 7.48 -6.78
C ALA A 112 -1.74 6.05 -6.85
N TYR A 113 -2.61 5.07 -6.64
CA TYR A 113 -2.25 3.65 -6.72
C TYR A 113 -3.46 2.77 -6.91
N ALA A 114 -3.22 1.59 -7.48
CA ALA A 114 -4.22 0.55 -7.67
C ALA A 114 -3.80 -0.77 -7.02
N PHE A 115 -4.73 -1.42 -6.35
CA PHE A 115 -4.60 -2.81 -5.95
C PHE A 115 -5.07 -3.76 -7.07
N PRO A 116 -4.57 -5.00 -7.11
CA PRO A 116 -4.83 -5.91 -8.23
C PRO A 116 -6.29 -6.31 -8.39
N GLY A 117 -7.09 -6.23 -7.33
CA GLY A 117 -8.53 -6.51 -7.35
C GLY A 117 -9.41 -5.33 -7.76
N GLY A 118 -8.83 -4.14 -7.99
CA GLY A 118 -9.53 -2.98 -8.50
C GLY A 118 -9.83 -1.87 -7.50
N SER A 119 -9.29 -1.93 -6.28
CA SER A 119 -9.32 -0.80 -5.34
C SER A 119 -8.30 0.26 -5.77
N ILE A 120 -8.78 1.46 -6.12
CA ILE A 120 -7.97 2.57 -6.62
C ILE A 120 -8.11 3.78 -5.70
N ALA A 121 -6.99 4.40 -5.34
CA ALA A 121 -6.97 5.59 -4.51
C ALA A 121 -6.14 6.71 -5.14
N ALA A 122 -6.63 7.94 -4.99
CA ALA A 122 -5.89 9.17 -5.25
C ALA A 122 -5.72 9.92 -3.91
N THR A 123 -4.52 10.41 -3.62
CA THR A 123 -4.28 11.21 -2.43
C THR A 123 -4.82 12.63 -2.58
N ARG A 124 -5.08 13.32 -1.47
CA ARG A 124 -5.44 14.75 -1.52
C ARG A 124 -4.39 15.60 -2.23
N GLY A 125 -3.11 15.21 -2.08
CA GLY A 125 -2.01 15.91 -2.74
C GLY A 125 -2.13 15.91 -4.27
N ILE A 126 -2.36 14.74 -4.88
CA ILE A 126 -2.50 14.66 -6.34
C ILE A 126 -3.80 15.33 -6.81
N MET A 127 -4.91 15.16 -6.07
CA MET A 127 -6.17 15.81 -6.40
C MET A 127 -6.06 17.34 -6.42
N LEU A 128 -5.22 17.93 -5.58
CA LEU A 128 -4.95 19.38 -5.58
C LEU A 128 -4.03 19.84 -6.71
N SER A 129 -3.32 18.91 -7.34
CA SER A 129 -2.37 19.19 -8.42
C SER A 129 -3.02 19.09 -9.82
N LEU A 130 -4.17 18.43 -9.92
CA LEU A 130 -4.93 18.34 -11.19
C LEU A 130 -5.79 19.58 -11.41
N GLU A 131 -6.01 19.92 -12.69
CA GLU A 131 -6.72 21.14 -13.09
C GLU A 131 -7.99 20.86 -13.93
N SER A 132 -8.28 19.60 -14.23
CA SER A 132 -9.45 19.21 -15.03
C SER A 132 -9.93 17.80 -14.69
N GLU A 133 -11.21 17.50 -14.97
CA GLU A 133 -11.73 16.14 -14.83
C GLU A 133 -11.08 15.19 -15.85
N ALA A 134 -10.71 15.69 -17.04
CA ALA A 134 -9.98 14.89 -17.99
C ALA A 134 -8.59 14.48 -17.46
N ALA A 135 -7.90 15.34 -16.68
CA ALA A 135 -6.66 14.96 -16.01
C ALA A 135 -6.89 13.94 -14.89
N LEU A 136 -8.00 14.02 -14.16
CA LEU A 136 -8.42 12.98 -13.22
C LEU A 136 -8.74 11.68 -13.97
N ALA A 137 -9.45 11.74 -15.09
CA ALA A 137 -9.76 10.59 -15.93
C ALA A 137 -8.48 9.94 -16.48
N ALA A 138 -7.48 10.72 -16.84
CA ALA A 138 -6.16 10.25 -17.24
C ALA A 138 -5.45 9.49 -16.12
N LEU A 139 -5.45 10.04 -14.90
CA LEU A 139 -4.87 9.40 -13.71
C LEU A 139 -5.56 8.07 -13.41
N LEU A 140 -6.89 8.08 -13.30
CA LEU A 140 -7.67 6.86 -12.99
C LEU A 140 -7.59 5.84 -14.14
N GLY A 141 -7.52 6.30 -15.38
CA GLY A 141 -7.31 5.46 -16.55
C GLY A 141 -5.94 4.76 -16.55
N HIS A 142 -4.89 5.46 -16.13
CA HIS A 142 -3.55 4.89 -15.93
C HIS A 142 -3.57 3.79 -14.86
N GLU A 143 -4.19 4.03 -13.71
CA GLU A 143 -4.34 3.03 -12.65
C GLU A 143 -5.16 1.81 -13.11
N LEU A 144 -6.24 2.06 -13.85
CA LEU A 144 -7.02 1.01 -14.50
C LEU A 144 -6.17 0.23 -15.52
N GLY A 145 -5.23 0.88 -16.21
CA GLY A 145 -4.26 0.25 -17.10
C GLY A 145 -3.44 -0.81 -16.37
N HIS A 146 -2.93 -0.49 -15.18
CA HIS A 146 -2.19 -1.44 -14.34
C HIS A 146 -3.03 -2.64 -13.93
N VAL A 147 -4.29 -2.44 -13.52
CA VAL A 147 -5.21 -3.53 -13.14
C VAL A 147 -5.57 -4.41 -14.35
N ASN A 148 -5.89 -3.79 -15.50
CA ASN A 148 -6.30 -4.52 -16.70
C ASN A 148 -5.16 -5.32 -17.34
N ALA A 149 -3.94 -4.77 -17.40
CA ALA A 149 -2.74 -5.47 -17.86
C ALA A 149 -2.18 -6.44 -16.80
N ARG A 150 -2.79 -6.49 -15.59
CA ARG A 150 -2.42 -7.38 -14.48
C ARG A 150 -0.96 -7.22 -14.04
N HIS A 151 -0.45 -5.97 -14.02
CA HIS A 151 0.96 -5.70 -13.75
C HIS A 151 1.40 -6.21 -12.37
N THR A 152 0.64 -5.92 -11.32
CA THR A 152 0.90 -6.38 -9.94
C THR A 152 0.86 -7.90 -9.85
N ALA A 153 -0.17 -8.56 -10.41
CA ALA A 153 -0.30 -10.01 -10.40
C ALA A 153 0.85 -10.71 -11.14
N ARG A 154 1.32 -10.13 -12.26
CA ARG A 154 2.47 -10.60 -13.02
C ARG A 154 3.77 -10.48 -12.21
N GLN A 155 3.96 -9.36 -11.52
CA GLN A 155 5.13 -9.13 -10.66
C GLN A 155 5.13 -10.10 -9.47
N MET A 156 4.00 -10.29 -8.80
CA MET A 156 3.83 -11.26 -7.73
C MET A 156 4.16 -12.68 -8.22
N SER A 157 3.63 -13.08 -9.35
CA SER A 157 3.91 -14.40 -9.94
C SER A 157 5.40 -14.64 -10.21
N LYS A 158 6.13 -13.61 -10.67
CA LYS A 158 7.59 -13.67 -10.85
C LYS A 158 8.31 -13.78 -9.51
N SER A 159 7.92 -13.00 -8.51
CA SER A 159 8.52 -13.02 -7.17
C SER A 159 8.32 -14.37 -6.48
N MET A 160 7.13 -14.96 -6.59
CA MET A 160 6.83 -16.30 -6.07
C MET A 160 7.70 -17.37 -6.72
N LEU A 161 7.84 -17.34 -8.03
CA LEU A 161 8.71 -18.28 -8.75
C LEU A 161 10.17 -18.14 -8.29
N THR A 162 10.65 -16.90 -8.12
CA THR A 162 12.01 -16.64 -7.67
C THR A 162 12.23 -17.16 -6.25
N GLN A 163 11.30 -16.91 -5.33
CA GLN A 163 11.37 -17.40 -3.95
C GLN A 163 11.32 -18.92 -3.88
N ALA A 164 10.46 -19.58 -4.67
CA ALA A 164 10.40 -21.02 -4.74
C ALA A 164 11.72 -21.63 -5.26
N ILE A 165 12.37 -21.01 -6.24
CA ILE A 165 13.68 -21.44 -6.76
C ILE A 165 14.75 -21.29 -5.67
N ILE A 166 14.78 -20.16 -4.94
CA ILE A 166 15.75 -19.88 -3.87
C ILE A 166 15.56 -20.86 -2.70
N ALA A 167 14.31 -21.14 -2.31
CA ALA A 167 13.99 -22.06 -1.22
C ALA A 167 14.22 -23.54 -1.58
N GLY A 168 14.52 -23.87 -2.86
CA GLY A 168 14.66 -25.23 -3.32
C GLY A 168 13.36 -26.04 -3.24
N VAL A 169 12.22 -25.35 -3.13
CA VAL A 169 10.90 -25.95 -3.06
C VAL A 169 10.53 -26.46 -4.45
N SER A 170 10.27 -27.75 -4.54
CA SER A 170 9.71 -28.34 -5.75
C SER A 170 8.24 -27.90 -5.85
N ILE A 171 7.96 -26.91 -6.66
CA ILE A 171 6.59 -26.45 -6.99
C ILE A 171 5.66 -27.61 -7.41
N TYR A 172 6.25 -28.76 -7.67
CA TYR A 172 5.59 -29.95 -8.18
C TYR A 172 5.10 -30.94 -7.11
N ALA A 173 5.51 -30.79 -5.87
CA ALA A 173 5.14 -31.72 -4.79
C ALA A 173 3.99 -31.22 -3.91
N ALA A 174 3.67 -29.93 -3.99
CA ALA A 174 2.56 -29.34 -3.23
C ALA A 174 1.24 -29.49 -4.00
N SER A 175 0.19 -29.86 -3.32
CA SER A 175 -1.18 -29.69 -3.84
C SER A 175 -1.40 -28.21 -4.14
N LYS A 176 -2.35 -27.88 -5.02
CA LYS A 176 -2.68 -26.46 -5.28
C LYS A 176 -2.99 -25.71 -4.00
N ASP A 177 -3.66 -26.35 -3.05
CA ASP A 177 -4.08 -25.78 -1.78
C ASP A 177 -2.90 -25.53 -0.82
N GLU A 178 -1.90 -26.44 -0.78
CA GLU A 178 -0.66 -26.25 -0.02
C GLU A 178 0.20 -25.13 -0.64
N LEU A 179 0.34 -25.11 -1.97
CA LEU A 179 1.07 -24.05 -2.68
C LEU A 179 0.42 -22.68 -2.42
N TYR A 180 -0.91 -22.59 -2.47
CA TYR A 180 -1.65 -21.35 -2.14
C TYR A 180 -1.52 -20.99 -0.66
N GLY A 181 -1.48 -21.95 0.26
CA GLY A 181 -1.26 -21.73 1.68
C GLY A 181 0.13 -21.15 1.99
N ASP A 182 1.19 -21.73 1.41
CA ASP A 182 2.56 -21.26 1.56
C ASP A 182 2.77 -19.87 0.92
N ILE A 183 2.14 -19.63 -0.22
CA ILE A 183 2.15 -18.36 -0.93
C ILE A 183 1.36 -17.30 -0.16
N ALA A 184 0.17 -17.63 0.37
CA ALA A 184 -0.62 -16.74 1.20
C ALA A 184 0.12 -16.36 2.49
N SER A 185 0.84 -17.31 3.09
CA SER A 185 1.73 -17.09 4.24
C SER A 185 2.89 -16.16 3.89
N ALA A 186 3.53 -16.34 2.73
CA ALA A 186 4.61 -15.48 2.25
C ALA A 186 4.10 -14.05 1.92
N ILE A 187 2.89 -13.92 1.37
CA ILE A 187 2.27 -12.62 1.06
C ILE A 187 1.80 -11.93 2.33
N GLY A 188 1.28 -12.65 3.32
CA GLY A 188 0.94 -12.09 4.63
C GLY A 188 2.14 -11.45 5.34
N MET A 189 3.37 -11.85 5.00
CA MET A 189 4.62 -11.23 5.44
C MET A 189 5.08 -10.08 4.52
N ILE A 190 4.58 -10.00 3.29
CA ILE A 190 4.82 -8.89 2.38
C ILE A 190 3.77 -7.84 2.73
N GLY A 191 4.09 -6.90 3.61
CA GLY A 191 3.17 -5.81 3.96
C GLY A 191 2.65 -5.08 2.71
N ALA A 192 1.54 -4.34 2.85
CA ALA A 192 0.86 -3.62 1.75
C ALA A 192 1.83 -2.81 0.85
N GLY A 193 2.92 -2.30 1.41
CA GLY A 193 3.98 -1.59 0.66
C GLY A 193 4.69 -2.41 -0.42
N ALA A 194 4.70 -3.75 -0.33
CA ALA A 194 5.31 -4.58 -1.37
C ALA A 194 4.35 -4.87 -2.54
N LEU A 195 3.04 -4.72 -2.33
CA LEU A 195 2.03 -4.78 -3.40
C LEU A 195 2.06 -3.52 -4.27
N LEU A 196 2.60 -2.42 -3.74
CA LEU A 196 2.84 -1.15 -4.43
C LEU A 196 4.29 -1.04 -4.93
N ALA A 197 4.95 -2.16 -5.20
CA ALA A 197 6.33 -2.16 -5.69
C ALA A 197 6.45 -1.47 -7.06
N SER A 198 7.63 -0.92 -7.32
CA SER A 198 7.92 -0.18 -8.56
C SER A 198 7.60 -0.96 -9.81
N TYR A 199 6.81 -0.39 -10.68
CA TYR A 199 6.56 -0.92 -12.01
C TYR A 199 7.78 -0.73 -12.95
N SER A 200 7.92 -1.62 -13.92
CA SER A 200 8.93 -1.43 -14.96
C SER A 200 8.53 -0.31 -15.92
N ARG A 201 9.50 0.27 -16.62
CA ARG A 201 9.22 1.28 -17.65
C ARG A 201 8.25 0.79 -18.74
N ASP A 202 8.29 -0.50 -19.06
CA ASP A 202 7.37 -1.08 -20.04
C ASP A 202 5.96 -1.20 -19.48
N ASN A 203 5.80 -1.53 -18.18
CA ASN A 203 4.50 -1.49 -17.53
C ASN A 203 3.90 -0.08 -17.52
N GLU A 204 4.75 0.93 -17.27
CA GLU A 204 4.31 2.34 -17.30
C GLU A 204 3.86 2.78 -18.70
N ARG A 205 4.60 2.42 -19.77
CA ARG A 205 4.21 2.69 -21.14
C ARG A 205 2.90 2.02 -21.53
N GLU A 206 2.71 0.74 -21.11
CA GLU A 206 1.47 0.00 -21.34
C GLU A 206 0.31 0.67 -20.58
N ALA A 207 0.51 1.07 -19.32
CA ALA A 207 -0.51 1.76 -18.52
C ALA A 207 -0.84 3.16 -19.08
N ASP A 208 0.16 3.92 -19.56
CA ASP A 208 -0.05 5.22 -20.21
C ASP A 208 -0.90 5.08 -21.49
N TYR A 209 -0.57 4.12 -22.33
CA TYR A 209 -1.34 3.86 -23.55
C TYR A 209 -2.79 3.48 -23.25
N LEU A 210 -2.98 2.52 -22.32
CA LEU A 210 -4.30 2.08 -21.90
C LEU A 210 -5.09 3.20 -21.23
N GLY A 211 -4.43 4.00 -20.40
CA GLY A 211 -5.03 5.15 -19.73
C GLY A 211 -5.58 6.17 -20.73
N MET A 212 -4.80 6.50 -21.75
CA MET A 212 -5.24 7.38 -22.82
C MET A 212 -6.40 6.76 -23.61
N GLN A 213 -6.33 5.48 -23.94
CA GLN A 213 -7.40 4.76 -24.64
C GLN A 213 -8.70 4.78 -23.82
N TYR A 214 -8.67 4.41 -22.55
CA TYR A 214 -9.85 4.31 -21.71
C TYR A 214 -10.52 5.67 -21.47
N MET A 215 -9.72 6.72 -21.20
CA MET A 215 -10.29 8.04 -20.99
C MET A 215 -10.92 8.61 -22.24
N THR A 216 -10.30 8.43 -23.42
CA THR A 216 -10.82 8.93 -24.69
C THR A 216 -12.08 8.18 -25.12
N GLN A 217 -12.14 6.87 -24.94
CA GLN A 217 -13.37 6.08 -25.15
C GLN A 217 -14.49 6.49 -24.22
N SER A 218 -14.17 7.06 -23.04
CA SER A 218 -15.14 7.58 -22.09
C SER A 218 -15.53 9.04 -22.33
N GLY A 219 -15.09 9.64 -23.43
CA GLY A 219 -15.47 10.99 -23.84
C GLY A 219 -14.65 12.12 -23.23
N TYR A 220 -13.39 11.84 -22.79
CA TYR A 220 -12.46 12.84 -22.28
C TYR A 220 -11.40 13.22 -23.29
N GLY A 221 -11.09 14.52 -23.39
CA GLY A 221 -10.08 15.03 -24.31
C GLY A 221 -8.65 14.64 -23.96
N THR A 222 -7.87 14.25 -24.98
CA THR A 222 -6.45 13.84 -24.86
C THR A 222 -5.57 14.86 -24.12
N LYS A 223 -5.93 16.14 -24.20
CA LYS A 223 -5.24 17.23 -23.47
C LYS A 223 -5.17 16.98 -21.97
N GLY A 224 -6.17 16.29 -21.37
CA GLY A 224 -6.15 15.92 -19.97
C GLY A 224 -4.99 14.99 -19.62
N PHE A 225 -4.68 14.02 -20.50
CA PHE A 225 -3.53 13.13 -20.30
C PHE A 225 -2.19 13.87 -20.45
N VAL A 226 -2.10 14.72 -21.45
CA VAL A 226 -0.91 15.57 -21.68
C VAL A 226 -0.67 16.50 -20.47
N GLU A 227 -1.74 17.09 -19.91
CA GLU A 227 -1.68 17.92 -18.69
C GLU A 227 -1.17 17.15 -17.48
N LEU A 228 -1.69 15.94 -17.26
CA LEU A 228 -1.21 15.03 -16.20
C LEU A 228 0.28 14.76 -16.37
N MET A 229 0.71 14.35 -17.56
CA MET A 229 2.11 14.00 -17.82
C MET A 229 3.04 15.22 -17.76
N ALA A 230 2.59 16.39 -18.17
CA ALA A 230 3.34 17.65 -18.04
C ALA A 230 3.54 18.03 -16.56
N MET A 231 2.48 17.89 -15.75
CA MET A 231 2.53 18.13 -14.31
C MET A 231 3.52 17.16 -13.63
N LEU A 232 3.43 15.85 -13.91
CA LEU A 232 4.35 14.85 -13.36
C LEU A 232 5.80 15.11 -13.77
N ASN A 233 6.05 15.46 -15.04
CA ASN A 233 7.39 15.77 -15.53
C ASN A 233 7.98 17.03 -14.86
N SER A 234 7.17 18.06 -14.63
CA SER A 234 7.56 19.26 -13.89
C SER A 234 7.93 18.96 -12.43
N LEU A 235 7.14 18.14 -11.76
CA LEU A 235 7.40 17.71 -10.39
C LEU A 235 8.69 16.89 -10.28
N HIS A 236 8.95 16.01 -11.25
CA HIS A 236 10.18 15.22 -11.31
C HIS A 236 11.45 16.08 -11.38
N GLN A 237 11.37 17.24 -12.04
CA GLN A 237 12.49 18.17 -12.17
C GLN A 237 12.67 19.11 -10.96
N GLY A 238 11.63 19.35 -10.17
CA GLY A 238 11.59 20.47 -9.23
C GLY A 238 11.57 20.16 -7.74
N SER A 239 11.06 19.04 -7.29
CA SER A 239 10.87 18.74 -5.86
C SER A 239 10.89 17.25 -5.58
N PRO A 240 12.05 16.67 -5.22
CA PRO A 240 12.19 15.22 -5.04
C PRO A 240 11.36 14.64 -3.90
N ASP A 241 11.22 15.35 -2.77
CA ASP A 241 10.71 14.74 -1.53
C ASP A 241 9.18 14.52 -1.52
N ALA A 242 8.40 15.52 -1.97
CA ALA A 242 6.93 15.43 -1.97
C ALA A 242 6.36 14.41 -2.97
N VAL A 243 7.15 13.98 -3.93
CA VAL A 243 6.79 13.06 -5.02
C VAL A 243 7.66 11.80 -5.05
N SER A 244 8.56 11.64 -4.07
CA SER A 244 9.52 10.53 -4.02
C SER A 244 8.81 9.17 -4.07
N LEU A 245 7.70 9.02 -3.35
CA LEU A 245 6.92 7.77 -3.32
C LEU A 245 6.24 7.50 -4.67
N LEU A 246 5.66 8.53 -5.30
CA LEU A 246 5.05 8.40 -6.63
C LEU A 246 6.07 7.89 -7.65
N PHE A 247 7.27 8.50 -7.70
CA PHE A 247 8.29 8.11 -8.68
C PHE A 247 9.05 6.84 -8.29
N ALA A 248 8.98 6.42 -7.03
CA ALA A 248 9.46 5.10 -6.61
C ALA A 248 8.55 3.97 -7.12
N THR A 249 7.24 4.19 -7.20
CA THR A 249 6.27 3.22 -7.71
C THR A 249 6.03 3.37 -9.21
N HIS A 250 5.98 4.60 -9.73
CA HIS A 250 5.73 4.98 -11.13
C HIS A 250 6.88 5.79 -11.71
N PRO A 251 7.95 5.14 -12.20
CA PRO A 251 9.11 5.85 -12.73
C PRO A 251 8.74 6.81 -13.86
N MET A 252 8.95 8.11 -13.62
CA MET A 252 8.73 9.15 -14.63
C MET A 252 9.96 9.32 -15.53
N SER A 253 9.74 9.66 -16.79
CA SER A 253 10.77 10.06 -17.73
C SER A 253 10.23 11.08 -18.71
N SER A 254 11.10 11.93 -19.22
CA SER A 254 10.72 12.88 -20.29
C SER A 254 10.20 12.18 -21.55
N GLU A 255 10.63 10.94 -21.79
CA GLU A 255 10.14 10.09 -22.88
C GLU A 255 8.65 9.79 -22.72
N ARG A 256 8.16 9.46 -21.49
CA ARG A 256 6.73 9.20 -21.25
C ARG A 256 5.89 10.43 -21.61
N TYR A 257 6.32 11.62 -21.18
CA TYR A 257 5.65 12.87 -21.54
C TYR A 257 5.64 13.08 -23.06
N GLN A 258 6.79 12.95 -23.75
CA GLN A 258 6.86 13.09 -25.22
C GLN A 258 5.99 12.07 -25.94
N THR A 259 5.94 10.83 -25.44
CA THR A 259 5.08 9.78 -25.99
C THR A 259 3.61 10.13 -25.83
N ALA A 260 3.19 10.65 -24.66
CA ALA A 260 1.82 11.10 -24.45
C ALA A 260 1.41 12.23 -25.43
N VAL A 261 2.30 13.22 -25.65
CA VAL A 261 2.06 14.28 -26.66
C VAL A 261 1.89 13.68 -28.05
N ARG A 262 2.83 12.82 -28.48
CA ARG A 262 2.76 12.18 -29.79
C ARG A 262 1.49 11.35 -29.97
N LEU A 263 1.10 10.55 -29.00
CA LEU A 263 -0.12 9.72 -29.07
C LEU A 263 -1.37 10.60 -29.17
N ALA A 264 -1.43 11.70 -28.42
CA ALA A 264 -2.52 12.67 -28.48
C ALA A 264 -2.67 13.33 -29.86
N GLU A 265 -1.55 13.60 -30.54
CA GLU A 265 -1.51 14.24 -31.86
C GLU A 265 -1.68 13.25 -33.03
N THR A 266 -1.56 11.94 -32.79
CA THR A 266 -1.60 10.90 -33.84
C THR A 266 -2.75 9.92 -33.64
N GLU A 267 -2.54 8.89 -32.84
CA GLU A 267 -3.46 7.75 -32.68
C GLU A 267 -4.79 8.16 -32.04
N PHE A 268 -4.76 9.13 -31.11
CA PHE A 268 -5.94 9.63 -30.40
C PHE A 268 -6.34 11.06 -30.80
N ALA A 269 -5.89 11.53 -31.96
CA ALA A 269 -6.13 12.90 -32.44
C ALA A 269 -7.63 13.24 -32.53
N ASP A 270 -8.47 12.29 -32.88
CA ASP A 270 -9.93 12.46 -32.96
C ASP A 270 -10.56 12.86 -31.62
N ALA A 271 -9.90 12.53 -30.50
CA ALA A 271 -10.36 12.89 -29.17
C ALA A 271 -9.78 14.22 -28.65
N GLU A 272 -8.96 14.94 -29.43
CA GLU A 272 -8.39 16.23 -29.00
C GLU A 272 -9.45 17.28 -28.69
N SER A 273 -10.54 17.29 -29.46
CA SER A 273 -11.66 18.23 -29.30
C SER A 273 -12.65 17.86 -28.18
N GLN A 274 -12.52 16.68 -27.58
CA GLN A 274 -13.36 16.27 -26.47
C GLN A 274 -13.16 17.15 -25.23
N PRO A 275 -14.18 17.27 -24.35
CA PRO A 275 -14.17 18.22 -23.26
C PRO A 275 -13.17 17.84 -22.15
N LEU A 276 -12.64 18.85 -21.47
CA LEU A 276 -11.77 18.71 -20.30
C LEU A 276 -12.55 18.78 -18.98
N TYR A 277 -13.74 19.33 -18.98
CA TYR A 277 -14.63 19.50 -17.82
C TYR A 277 -13.92 20.18 -16.62
N ARG A 278 -13.19 21.27 -16.88
CA ARG A 278 -12.44 22.00 -15.83
C ARG A 278 -13.34 22.56 -14.74
N GLU A 279 -14.43 23.24 -15.09
CA GLU A 279 -15.36 23.82 -14.13
C GLU A 279 -15.96 22.74 -13.25
N ARG A 280 -16.43 21.63 -13.84
CA ARG A 280 -16.98 20.50 -13.10
C ARG A 280 -15.96 19.93 -12.09
N TYR A 281 -14.70 19.83 -12.48
CA TYR A 281 -13.63 19.40 -11.58
C TYR A 281 -13.40 20.38 -10.43
N MET A 282 -13.33 21.67 -10.73
CA MET A 282 -13.14 22.73 -9.73
C MET A 282 -14.27 22.78 -8.73
N ASP A 283 -15.51 22.65 -9.18
CA ASP A 283 -16.71 22.64 -8.33
C ASP A 283 -16.70 21.43 -7.38
N ASN A 284 -16.43 20.23 -7.91
CA ASN A 284 -16.42 18.99 -7.10
C ASN A 284 -15.20 18.89 -6.16
N THR A 285 -14.15 19.67 -6.40
CA THR A 285 -12.95 19.74 -5.52
C THR A 285 -12.89 21.00 -4.68
N ALA A 286 -13.92 21.86 -4.70
CA ALA A 286 -13.90 23.17 -4.07
C ALA A 286 -13.67 23.09 -2.54
N SER A 287 -14.31 22.16 -1.83
CA SER A 287 -14.12 21.93 -0.41
C SER A 287 -12.68 21.54 -0.08
N LEU A 288 -12.07 20.64 -0.87
CA LEU A 288 -10.68 20.24 -0.73
C LEU A 288 -9.73 21.41 -1.03
N ARG A 289 -9.99 22.17 -2.08
CA ARG A 289 -9.18 23.36 -2.46
C ARG A 289 -9.23 24.46 -1.43
N LYS A 290 -10.35 24.63 -0.73
CA LYS A 290 -10.50 25.59 0.37
C LYS A 290 -9.51 25.35 1.51
N ILE A 291 -9.17 24.09 1.79
CA ILE A 291 -8.21 23.71 2.83
C ILE A 291 -6.80 23.40 2.28
N LYS A 292 -6.54 23.66 1.01
CA LYS A 292 -5.20 23.45 0.38
C LYS A 292 -4.06 24.01 1.22
N PRO A 293 -4.13 25.27 1.76
CA PRO A 293 -3.04 25.81 2.57
C PRO A 293 -2.79 25.02 3.87
N ALA A 294 -3.84 24.39 4.43
CA ALA A 294 -3.68 23.50 5.59
C ALA A 294 -2.97 22.20 5.20
N ILE A 295 -3.35 21.58 4.07
CA ILE A 295 -2.77 20.34 3.58
C ILE A 295 -1.27 20.52 3.29
N GLU A 296 -0.88 21.64 2.65
CA GLU A 296 0.54 21.99 2.40
C GLU A 296 1.32 22.16 3.71
N LEU A 297 0.70 22.74 4.75
CA LEU A 297 1.29 22.88 6.08
C LEU A 297 1.42 21.53 6.79
N PHE A 298 0.46 20.62 6.62
CA PHE A 298 0.54 19.26 7.17
C PHE A 298 1.64 18.46 6.49
N GLN A 299 1.74 18.53 5.15
CA GLN A 299 2.83 17.91 4.39
C GLN A 299 4.19 18.42 4.89
N LYS A 300 4.35 19.74 4.99
CA LYS A 300 5.59 20.35 5.51
C LYS A 300 5.91 19.92 6.94
N GLY A 301 4.90 19.82 7.79
CA GLY A 301 5.05 19.36 9.17
C GLY A 301 5.48 17.90 9.26
N ASP A 302 4.98 17.04 8.37
CA ASP A 302 5.35 15.62 8.31
C ASP A 302 6.82 15.47 7.84
N GLU A 303 7.24 16.16 6.78
CA GLU A 303 8.63 16.22 6.32
C GLU A 303 9.58 16.69 7.43
N LEU A 304 9.23 17.77 8.12
CA LEU A 304 10.03 18.31 9.22
C LEU A 304 10.11 17.34 10.41
N THR A 305 9.04 16.61 10.67
CA THR A 305 9.01 15.55 11.71
C THR A 305 9.96 14.42 11.35
N ALA A 306 9.93 13.94 10.11
CA ALA A 306 10.86 12.94 9.60
C ALA A 306 12.32 13.41 9.68
N GLY A 307 12.56 14.69 9.40
CA GLY A 307 13.85 15.35 9.54
C GLY A 307 14.23 15.71 10.99
N LYS A 308 13.44 15.29 12.00
CA LYS A 308 13.62 15.60 13.43
C LYS A 308 13.67 17.09 13.78
N LYS A 309 13.15 17.96 12.92
CA LYS A 309 13.03 19.42 13.14
C LYS A 309 11.70 19.72 13.85
N PHE A 310 11.55 19.19 15.06
CA PHE A 310 10.26 19.13 15.76
C PHE A 310 9.62 20.50 16.04
N GLY A 311 10.40 21.54 16.41
CA GLY A 311 9.88 22.87 16.68
C GLY A 311 9.22 23.51 15.45
N ASP A 312 9.89 23.39 14.30
CA ASP A 312 9.37 23.90 13.02
C ASP A 312 8.16 23.04 12.55
N ALA A 313 8.23 21.71 12.77
CA ALA A 313 7.12 20.80 12.49
C ALA A 313 5.86 21.19 13.28
N GLU A 314 5.97 21.36 14.61
CA GLU A 314 4.86 21.77 15.45
C GLU A 314 4.27 23.13 15.01
N THR A 315 5.12 24.06 14.62
CA THR A 315 4.70 25.38 14.14
C THR A 315 3.87 25.26 12.86
N ALA A 316 4.37 24.48 11.89
CA ALA A 316 3.67 24.25 10.62
C ALA A 316 2.33 23.53 10.86
N LEU A 317 2.33 22.45 11.63
CA LEU A 317 1.15 21.65 11.95
C LEU A 317 0.09 22.46 12.72
N ALA A 318 0.51 23.26 13.72
CA ALA A 318 -0.40 24.12 14.46
C ALA A 318 -1.06 25.18 13.57
N ARG A 319 -0.32 25.76 12.62
CA ARG A 319 -0.88 26.69 11.63
C ARG A 319 -1.88 25.98 10.71
N GLY A 320 -1.58 24.76 10.25
CA GLY A 320 -2.51 23.95 9.46
C GLY A 320 -3.80 23.66 10.23
N LEU A 321 -3.68 23.25 11.49
CA LEU A 321 -4.84 22.98 12.36
C LEU A 321 -5.64 24.23 12.75
N LYS A 322 -5.10 25.43 12.62
CA LYS A 322 -5.90 26.68 12.72
C LYS A 322 -6.83 26.87 11.52
N ILE A 323 -6.40 26.44 10.33
CA ILE A 323 -7.20 26.52 9.10
C ILE A 323 -8.21 25.38 9.04
N ALA A 324 -7.79 24.16 9.37
CA ALA A 324 -8.61 22.95 9.34
C ALA A 324 -8.55 22.21 10.70
N PRO A 325 -9.27 22.69 11.75
CA PRO A 325 -9.12 22.21 13.13
C PRO A 325 -9.62 20.78 13.36
N ASN A 326 -10.40 20.24 12.44
CA ASN A 326 -10.94 18.89 12.46
C ASN A 326 -10.43 18.04 11.27
N ASP A 327 -9.28 18.39 10.71
CA ASP A 327 -8.63 17.55 9.71
C ASP A 327 -8.02 16.33 10.40
N TYR A 328 -8.53 15.15 10.03
CA TYR A 328 -8.08 13.89 10.63
C TYR A 328 -6.59 13.65 10.44
N ALA A 329 -6.09 13.77 9.19
CA ALA A 329 -4.67 13.56 8.91
C ALA A 329 -3.79 14.59 9.64
N GLY A 330 -4.18 15.87 9.66
CA GLY A 330 -3.45 16.89 10.39
C GLY A 330 -3.35 16.61 11.89
N LEU A 331 -4.43 16.11 12.51
CA LEU A 331 -4.43 15.69 13.91
C LEU A 331 -3.52 14.48 14.15
N VAL A 332 -3.59 13.47 13.29
CA VAL A 332 -2.74 12.26 13.40
C VAL A 332 -1.27 12.60 13.17
N ILE A 333 -0.93 13.44 12.19
CA ILE A 333 0.45 13.88 11.93
C ILE A 333 0.99 14.68 13.13
N MET A 334 0.20 15.58 13.72
CA MET A 334 0.60 16.29 14.93
C MET A 334 0.81 15.33 16.10
N SER A 335 -0.07 14.33 16.25
CA SER A 335 0.09 13.29 17.27
C SER A 335 1.38 12.50 17.08
N LYS A 336 1.69 12.07 15.86
CA LYS A 336 2.97 11.40 15.51
C LYS A 336 4.18 12.29 15.80
N CYS A 337 4.11 13.58 15.49
CA CYS A 337 5.17 14.55 15.79
C CYS A 337 5.42 14.67 17.30
N LYS A 338 4.37 14.72 18.12
CA LYS A 338 4.48 14.72 19.58
C LYS A 338 5.02 13.40 20.12
N LEU A 339 4.57 12.28 19.55
CA LEU A 339 5.05 10.95 19.91
C LEU A 339 6.55 10.78 19.67
N ALA A 340 7.04 11.25 18.51
CA ALA A 340 8.48 11.20 18.16
C ALA A 340 9.36 12.01 19.12
N GLN A 341 8.78 12.93 19.90
CA GLN A 341 9.45 13.71 20.94
C GLN A 341 9.28 13.10 22.35
N GLY A 342 8.61 11.94 22.48
CA GLY A 342 8.26 11.37 23.79
C GLY A 342 7.17 12.13 24.57
N LYS A 343 6.49 13.10 23.93
CA LYS A 343 5.43 13.91 24.55
C LYS A 343 4.09 13.15 24.56
N HIS A 344 4.05 12.02 25.26
CA HIS A 344 2.91 11.07 25.19
C HIS A 344 1.57 11.67 25.59
N ASN A 345 1.51 12.57 26.59
CA ASN A 345 0.26 13.23 26.98
C ASN A 345 -0.28 14.14 25.88
N GLU A 346 0.58 14.91 25.20
CA GLU A 346 0.18 15.80 24.11
C GLU A 346 -0.21 14.97 22.88
N ALA A 347 0.55 13.92 22.56
CA ALA A 347 0.22 12.98 21.48
C ALA A 347 -1.17 12.36 21.69
N LEU A 348 -1.47 11.91 22.91
CA LEU A 348 -2.77 11.34 23.26
C LEU A 348 -3.93 12.34 23.08
N GLN A 349 -3.73 13.62 23.37
CA GLN A 349 -4.77 14.63 23.14
C GLN A 349 -5.12 14.75 21.65
N PHE A 350 -4.12 14.76 20.79
CA PHE A 350 -4.34 14.85 19.34
C PHE A 350 -4.93 13.56 18.74
N SER A 351 -4.44 12.39 19.15
CA SER A 351 -5.00 11.12 18.67
C SER A 351 -6.43 10.89 19.16
N ALA A 352 -6.75 11.23 20.42
CA ALA A 352 -8.11 11.15 20.93
C ALA A 352 -9.07 12.08 20.16
N LYS A 353 -8.63 13.32 19.84
CA LYS A 353 -9.41 14.23 18.99
C LYS A 353 -9.56 13.67 17.57
N ALA A 354 -8.52 13.07 16.98
CA ALA A 354 -8.60 12.43 15.68
C ALA A 354 -9.64 11.30 15.67
N GLY A 355 -9.64 10.43 16.68
CA GLY A 355 -10.62 9.37 16.85
C GLY A 355 -12.07 9.87 16.99
N GLN A 356 -12.29 11.05 17.58
CA GLN A 356 -13.60 11.69 17.60
C GLN A 356 -14.03 12.22 16.23
N VAL A 357 -13.07 12.76 15.46
CA VAL A 357 -13.34 13.29 14.10
C VAL A 357 -13.62 12.18 13.11
N TYR A 358 -12.89 11.07 13.19
CA TYR A 358 -13.06 9.94 12.27
C TYR A 358 -13.10 8.61 13.05
N PRO A 359 -14.24 8.28 13.69
CA PRO A 359 -14.36 7.10 14.55
C PRO A 359 -14.16 5.76 13.84
N GLN A 360 -14.33 5.71 12.52
CA GLN A 360 -14.18 4.46 11.74
C GLN A 360 -12.71 4.16 11.38
N GLU A 361 -11.84 5.18 11.43
CA GLU A 361 -10.43 5.00 11.10
C GLU A 361 -9.62 4.49 12.30
N ALA A 362 -8.70 3.55 12.04
CA ALA A 362 -8.03 2.81 13.09
C ALA A 362 -6.80 3.50 13.69
N GLN A 363 -6.05 4.29 12.91
CA GLN A 363 -4.73 4.80 13.34
C GLN A 363 -4.78 5.60 14.63
N ALA A 364 -5.85 6.36 14.85
CA ALA A 364 -6.00 7.15 16.06
C ALA A 364 -6.03 6.28 17.32
N ASP A 365 -6.73 5.13 17.26
CA ASP A 365 -6.78 4.18 18.38
C ASP A 365 -5.41 3.58 18.65
N TYR A 366 -4.67 3.20 17.59
CA TYR A 366 -3.32 2.64 17.77
C TYR A 366 -2.38 3.60 18.49
N ILE A 367 -2.37 4.88 18.06
CA ILE A 367 -1.53 5.91 18.70
C ILE A 367 -2.00 6.17 20.13
N SER A 368 -3.31 6.25 20.38
CA SER A 368 -3.87 6.43 21.71
C SER A 368 -3.50 5.29 22.64
N GLY A 369 -3.64 4.05 22.16
CA GLY A 369 -3.24 2.84 22.90
C GLY A 369 -1.76 2.85 23.27
N TYR A 370 -0.89 3.17 22.33
CA TYR A 370 0.54 3.26 22.58
C TYR A 370 0.87 4.37 23.60
N CYS A 371 0.30 5.55 23.45
CA CYS A 371 0.48 6.66 24.41
C CYS A 371 -0.04 6.28 25.79
N SER A 372 -1.22 5.67 25.87
CA SER A 372 -1.84 5.20 27.14
C SER A 372 -0.93 4.17 27.82
N LEU A 373 -0.34 3.24 27.08
CA LEU A 373 0.61 2.26 27.59
C LEU A 373 1.87 2.94 28.19
N GLN A 374 2.45 3.90 27.47
CA GLN A 374 3.63 4.65 27.94
C GLN A 374 3.32 5.49 29.20
N LEU A 375 2.10 5.96 29.32
CA LEU A 375 1.61 6.71 30.50
C LEU A 375 1.13 5.81 31.65
N ASN A 376 1.30 4.50 31.52
CA ASN A 376 0.83 3.48 32.46
C ASN A 376 -0.71 3.52 32.72
N ARG A 377 -1.47 3.99 31.71
CA ARG A 377 -2.95 3.96 31.70
C ARG A 377 -3.41 2.68 31.05
N LEU A 378 -3.20 1.55 31.76
CA LEU A 378 -3.22 0.21 31.16
C LEU A 378 -4.60 -0.20 30.63
N ASP A 379 -5.68 0.10 31.38
CA ASP A 379 -7.05 -0.19 30.92
C ASP A 379 -7.41 0.56 29.65
N ALA A 380 -7.01 1.83 29.55
CA ALA A 380 -7.20 2.65 28.34
C ALA A 380 -6.40 2.07 27.16
N ALA A 381 -5.14 1.67 27.38
CA ALA A 381 -4.32 1.05 26.35
C ALA A 381 -4.98 -0.23 25.79
N VAL A 382 -5.49 -1.10 26.66
CA VAL A 382 -6.21 -2.33 26.26
C VAL A 382 -7.46 -1.98 25.46
N ALA A 383 -8.25 -0.99 25.89
CA ALA A 383 -9.45 -0.56 25.20
C ALA A 383 -9.13 -0.02 23.78
N ASP A 384 -8.12 0.84 23.66
CA ASP A 384 -7.71 1.46 22.41
C ASP A 384 -7.15 0.41 21.41
N PHE A 385 -6.26 -0.49 21.84
CA PHE A 385 -5.76 -1.57 20.98
C PHE A 385 -6.87 -2.55 20.57
N THR A 386 -7.86 -2.79 21.44
CA THR A 386 -9.02 -3.63 21.10
C THR A 386 -9.91 -2.93 20.08
N ALA A 387 -10.09 -1.62 20.18
CA ALA A 387 -10.82 -0.83 19.19
C ALA A 387 -10.10 -0.86 17.83
N TYR A 388 -8.77 -0.70 17.82
CA TYR A 388 -7.97 -0.84 16.61
C TYR A 388 -8.16 -2.20 15.95
N GLU A 389 -7.95 -3.30 16.69
CA GLU A 389 -8.05 -4.67 16.17
C GLU A 389 -9.44 -4.99 15.61
N LYS A 390 -10.50 -4.37 16.17
CA LYS A 390 -11.87 -4.50 15.64
C LYS A 390 -12.05 -3.78 14.30
N LYS A 391 -11.39 -2.64 14.09
CA LYS A 391 -11.49 -1.83 12.85
C LYS A 391 -10.56 -2.34 11.76
N LEU A 392 -9.35 -2.74 12.14
CA LEU A 392 -8.28 -3.17 11.24
C LEU A 392 -7.52 -4.37 11.86
N PRO A 393 -8.08 -5.58 11.79
CA PRO A 393 -7.53 -6.77 12.41
C PRO A 393 -6.24 -7.24 11.71
N GLY A 394 -5.32 -7.87 12.45
CA GLY A 394 -4.17 -8.59 11.91
C GLY A 394 -2.83 -7.85 12.01
N ASN A 395 -2.79 -6.64 12.55
CA ASN A 395 -1.52 -5.98 12.87
C ASN A 395 -0.88 -6.65 14.11
N PRO A 396 0.26 -7.38 13.95
CA PRO A 396 0.85 -8.10 15.07
C PRO A 396 1.28 -7.18 16.21
N ASN A 397 1.74 -5.96 15.92
CA ASN A 397 2.17 -5.01 16.94
C ASN A 397 1.04 -4.62 17.89
N THR A 398 -0.19 -4.59 17.42
CA THR A 398 -1.37 -4.30 18.28
C THR A 398 -1.50 -5.37 19.36
N ARG A 399 -1.34 -6.64 18.99
CA ARG A 399 -1.38 -7.76 19.94
C ARG A 399 -0.21 -7.74 20.90
N PHE A 400 0.99 -7.45 20.40
CA PHE A 400 2.16 -7.31 21.28
C PHE A 400 1.95 -6.24 22.35
N TYR A 401 1.56 -5.02 21.96
CA TYR A 401 1.41 -3.91 22.90
C TYR A 401 0.19 -4.10 23.83
N ARG A 402 -0.90 -4.72 23.36
CA ARG A 402 -2.01 -5.08 24.23
C ARG A 402 -1.62 -6.17 25.22
N GLY A 403 -0.87 -7.18 24.78
CA GLY A 403 -0.26 -8.19 25.62
C GLY A 403 0.65 -7.60 26.70
N LEU A 404 1.46 -6.58 26.33
CA LEU A 404 2.31 -5.87 27.28
C LEU A 404 1.50 -5.07 28.31
N ALA A 405 0.37 -4.49 27.92
CA ALA A 405 -0.55 -3.85 28.86
C ALA A 405 -1.14 -4.89 29.85
N TYR A 406 -1.62 -6.02 29.37
CA TYR A 406 -2.09 -7.12 30.23
C TYR A 406 -1.00 -7.67 31.15
N GLU A 407 0.22 -7.83 30.66
CA GLU A 407 1.38 -8.23 31.47
C GLU A 407 1.60 -7.27 32.65
N LYS A 408 1.64 -5.95 32.36
CA LYS A 408 1.81 -4.92 33.40
C LYS A 408 0.63 -4.89 34.40
N MET A 409 -0.56 -5.32 34.00
CA MET A 409 -1.74 -5.47 34.88
C MET A 409 -1.69 -6.78 35.69
N GLY A 410 -0.74 -7.67 35.46
CA GLY A 410 -0.69 -9.00 36.07
C GLY A 410 -1.66 -10.02 35.46
N ARG A 411 -2.34 -9.68 34.35
CA ARG A 411 -3.32 -10.50 33.64
C ARG A 411 -2.62 -11.47 32.69
N LYS A 412 -1.93 -12.48 33.27
CA LYS A 412 -1.03 -13.38 32.55
C LYS A 412 -1.70 -14.19 31.44
N GLN A 413 -2.96 -14.59 31.63
CA GLN A 413 -3.67 -15.44 30.65
C GLN A 413 -3.97 -14.64 29.38
N GLU A 414 -4.48 -13.42 29.52
CA GLU A 414 -4.77 -12.53 28.40
C GLU A 414 -3.48 -12.09 27.69
N ALA A 415 -2.45 -11.77 28.45
CA ALA A 415 -1.13 -11.45 27.90
C ALA A 415 -0.57 -12.63 27.09
N ALA A 416 -0.68 -13.85 27.61
CA ALA A 416 -0.22 -15.05 26.93
C ALA A 416 -0.98 -15.33 25.63
N ALA A 417 -2.29 -15.10 25.61
CA ALA A 417 -3.09 -15.23 24.39
C ALA A 417 -2.62 -14.26 23.29
N ASP A 418 -2.41 -12.99 23.65
CA ASP A 418 -1.93 -11.98 22.72
C ASP A 418 -0.49 -12.23 22.25
N TYR A 419 0.42 -12.60 23.14
CA TYR A 419 1.81 -12.95 22.79
C TYR A 419 1.89 -14.19 21.91
N THR A 420 1.08 -15.21 22.16
CA THR A 420 1.01 -16.40 21.30
C THR A 420 0.56 -16.02 19.90
N ALA A 421 -0.51 -15.23 19.79
CA ALA A 421 -1.02 -14.76 18.50
C ALA A 421 -0.01 -13.86 17.75
N PHE A 422 0.76 -13.05 18.49
CA PHE A 422 1.85 -12.25 17.92
C PHE A 422 2.97 -13.15 17.37
N LEU A 423 3.44 -14.15 18.13
CA LEU A 423 4.53 -15.04 17.74
C LEU A 423 4.19 -15.95 16.55
N HIS A 424 2.91 -16.18 16.26
CA HIS A 424 2.50 -16.86 15.04
C HIS A 424 2.82 -16.06 13.77
N GLN A 425 3.00 -14.74 13.88
CA GLN A 425 3.26 -13.85 12.75
C GLN A 425 4.68 -13.28 12.78
N VAL A 426 5.28 -13.12 13.97
CA VAL A 426 6.59 -12.47 14.17
C VAL A 426 7.47 -13.35 15.04
N ASN A 427 8.55 -13.89 14.48
CA ASN A 427 9.44 -14.84 15.16
C ASN A 427 10.84 -14.27 15.43
N GLN A 428 11.12 -13.00 15.11
CA GLN A 428 12.39 -12.33 15.29
C GLN A 428 12.20 -10.92 15.85
N GLY A 429 13.26 -10.39 16.47
CA GLY A 429 13.26 -9.05 17.07
C GLY A 429 13.09 -9.08 18.59
N GLU A 430 13.26 -7.91 19.21
CA GLU A 430 13.21 -7.76 20.68
C GLU A 430 11.84 -8.08 21.25
N GLU A 431 10.78 -7.68 20.55
CA GLU A 431 9.39 -7.95 20.92
C GLU A 431 9.06 -9.44 20.90
N ALA A 432 9.53 -10.17 19.87
CA ALA A 432 9.34 -11.60 19.78
C ALA A 432 10.10 -12.34 20.90
N GLN A 433 11.33 -11.92 21.17
CA GLN A 433 12.12 -12.47 22.27
C GLN A 433 11.47 -12.18 23.62
N HIS A 434 10.92 -10.98 23.85
CA HIS A 434 10.18 -10.65 25.06
C HIS A 434 8.96 -11.54 25.23
N ALA A 435 8.11 -11.60 24.22
CA ALA A 435 6.89 -12.41 24.25
C ALA A 435 7.19 -13.91 24.52
N TYR A 436 8.18 -14.46 23.82
CA TYR A 436 8.64 -15.85 24.02
C TYR A 436 9.12 -16.08 25.46
N ASN A 437 9.99 -15.22 25.98
CA ASN A 437 10.54 -15.36 27.33
C ASN A 437 9.45 -15.29 28.40
N GLN A 438 8.45 -14.44 28.24
CA GLN A 438 7.33 -14.35 29.19
C GLN A 438 6.45 -15.60 29.14
N LEU A 439 6.16 -16.13 27.96
CA LEU A 439 5.40 -17.38 27.80
C LEU A 439 6.11 -18.57 28.44
N VAL A 440 7.44 -18.68 28.27
CA VAL A 440 8.26 -19.70 28.94
C VAL A 440 8.22 -19.52 30.46
N LYS A 441 8.47 -18.28 30.94
CA LYS A 441 8.47 -17.94 32.37
C LYS A 441 7.15 -18.24 33.06
N TRP A 442 6.04 -18.08 32.36
CA TRP A 442 4.71 -18.38 32.90
C TRP A 442 4.28 -19.84 32.71
N GLY A 443 5.07 -20.64 31.96
CA GLY A 443 4.79 -22.07 31.74
C GLY A 443 3.75 -22.35 30.66
N PHE A 444 3.43 -21.38 29.79
CA PHE A 444 2.52 -21.56 28.64
C PHE A 444 3.19 -22.32 27.48
N ILE A 445 4.51 -22.19 27.33
CA ILE A 445 5.30 -22.96 26.36
C ILE A 445 6.55 -23.54 27.05
N LYS A 446 7.07 -24.64 26.51
CA LYS A 446 8.33 -25.22 26.95
C LYS A 446 9.51 -24.48 26.30
N PRO A 447 10.64 -24.33 26.98
CA PRO A 447 11.85 -23.79 26.36
C PRO A 447 12.26 -24.64 25.15
N ASP A 448 12.68 -23.98 24.08
CA ASP A 448 13.22 -24.68 22.91
C ASP A 448 14.61 -25.23 23.25
N THR A 449 14.72 -26.56 23.28
CA THR A 449 15.97 -27.27 23.67
C THR A 449 17.00 -27.33 22.53
N GLN A 450 16.71 -26.76 21.36
CA GLN A 450 17.59 -26.81 20.18
C GLN A 450 18.42 -25.55 19.92
N ALA A 451 18.28 -24.49 20.71
CA ALA A 451 19.09 -23.27 20.59
C ALA A 451 20.30 -23.32 21.55
N ARG A 452 21.27 -24.17 21.28
CA ARG A 452 22.64 -24.09 21.83
C ARG A 452 23.68 -24.22 20.70
#